data_ccc15f2594e539787aeaf8312456b81a
#
_entry.id   ccc15f2594e539787aeaf8312456b81a
#
_cell.length_a   1.000
_cell.length_b   1.000
_cell.length_c   1.000
_cell.angle_alpha   90.00
_cell.angle_beta   90.00
_cell.angle_gamma   90.00
#
_symmetry.space_group_name_H-M   'P 1'
#
loop_
_entity.id
_entity.type
_entity.pdbx_description
1 polymer ?
#
loop_
_entity_poly.entity_id
_entity_poly.type
_entity_poly.pdbx_seq_one_letter_code
_entity_poly.pdbx_strand_id
1 'polypeptide(L)'
;MPEKKRVAIIGCGRMGQHYAGAYDMFEDTEIVAIAEYNDARRKVVGERFGVTALYKDANELFKDIVPDLAAVILPGKYIKEAVIAAAEAGVKGVSSDKPIAATLHDADEMVNICEARGVIFHGGNLQRASHEIQETANRLRQGWYGKILGATLHAWGSSEISGGGCQELAVLRLLTSAEVTEVISWAGPQDALESDSDEGLFVHALFRMSNGLECPVSAHSIGFGGLDIWTENTLIRCKGPKVEMFQGFDGDGKRTQVDPRFSDFPWPRFNYLGSSIRSLISAVDHGSEMAISGHDLRQSLEIAIAAKYSALWGSVPVKLPLADRSLTLYPHTYRWLGGDQSGNPQTVEEARSRSLQN
;
A
#
# COMPACT_ATOMS: atom_id res chain seq x y z
N MET A 1 27.46 18.58 7.46
CA MET A 1 26.25 18.10 6.78
C MET A 1 25.46 17.31 7.82
N PRO A 2 24.14 17.36 7.85
CA PRO A 2 23.38 16.49 8.74
C PRO A 2 23.74 15.03 8.47
N GLU A 3 23.74 14.20 9.50
CA GLU A 3 24.02 12.78 9.41
C GLU A 3 22.94 12.11 8.55
N LYS A 4 23.35 11.27 7.58
CA LYS A 4 22.43 10.58 6.70
C LYS A 4 21.66 9.51 7.48
N LYS A 5 20.37 9.32 7.13
CA LYS A 5 19.58 8.19 7.63
C LYS A 5 20.16 6.88 7.11
N ARG A 6 20.51 5.99 8.02
CA ARG A 6 21.00 4.65 7.70
C ARG A 6 19.82 3.74 7.37
N VAL A 7 19.82 3.14 6.19
CA VAL A 7 18.71 2.34 5.68
C VAL A 7 19.13 0.89 5.43
N ALA A 8 18.34 -0.08 5.88
CA ALA A 8 18.47 -1.47 5.47
C ALA A 8 17.37 -1.85 4.47
N ILE A 9 17.76 -2.60 3.43
CA ILE A 9 16.82 -3.18 2.46
C ILE A 9 16.69 -4.68 2.75
N ILE A 10 15.49 -5.14 3.05
CA ILE A 10 15.19 -6.54 3.37
C ILE A 10 14.27 -7.09 2.29
N GLY A 11 14.81 -7.99 1.46
CA GLY A 11 14.22 -8.46 0.22
C GLY A 11 14.63 -7.60 -0.97
N CYS A 12 15.31 -8.23 -1.94
CA CYS A 12 15.85 -7.57 -3.14
C CYS A 12 15.18 -8.06 -4.42
N GLY A 13 13.91 -8.46 -4.36
CA GLY A 13 13.07 -8.68 -5.52
C GLY A 13 12.82 -7.38 -6.28
N ARG A 14 11.98 -7.40 -7.32
CA ARG A 14 11.67 -6.22 -8.13
C ARG A 14 11.31 -4.99 -7.30
N MET A 15 10.38 -5.14 -6.35
CA MET A 15 9.97 -4.02 -5.50
C MET A 15 11.06 -3.59 -4.51
N GLY A 16 11.81 -4.53 -3.91
CA GLY A 16 12.92 -4.18 -3.02
C GLY A 16 14.00 -3.37 -3.71
N GLN A 17 14.34 -3.69 -4.96
CA GLN A 17 15.27 -2.89 -5.76
C GLN A 17 14.69 -1.51 -6.13
N HIS A 18 13.37 -1.42 -6.31
CA HIS A 18 12.70 -0.14 -6.53
C HIS A 18 12.80 0.77 -5.29
N TYR A 19 12.59 0.18 -4.09
CA TYR A 19 12.82 0.89 -2.82
C TYR A 19 14.29 1.29 -2.64
N ALA A 20 15.23 0.40 -2.92
CA ALA A 20 16.66 0.72 -2.85
C ALA A 20 17.01 1.91 -3.76
N GLY A 21 16.54 1.90 -5.01
CA GLY A 21 16.75 3.03 -5.93
C GLY A 21 16.10 4.34 -5.48
N ALA A 22 14.94 4.27 -4.78
CA ALA A 22 14.31 5.45 -4.23
C ALA A 22 15.09 6.04 -3.05
N TYR A 23 15.59 5.20 -2.14
CA TYR A 23 16.46 5.64 -1.05
C TYR A 23 17.81 6.17 -1.55
N ASP A 24 18.43 5.53 -2.55
CA ASP A 24 19.69 5.97 -3.14
C ASP A 24 19.58 7.35 -3.84
N MET A 25 18.39 7.73 -4.28
CA MET A 25 18.14 9.04 -4.87
C MET A 25 18.21 10.19 -3.86
N PHE A 26 17.93 9.94 -2.57
CA PHE A 26 17.87 10.99 -1.56
C PHE A 26 19.27 11.25 -0.97
N GLU A 27 19.69 12.52 -0.96
CA GLU A 27 21.00 12.94 -0.44
C GLU A 27 21.16 12.71 1.07
N ASP A 28 20.04 12.65 1.81
CA ASP A 28 19.97 12.50 3.26
C ASP A 28 19.73 11.05 3.72
N THR A 29 19.86 10.08 2.81
CA THR A 29 19.80 8.64 3.13
C THR A 29 21.05 7.90 2.64
N GLU A 30 21.33 6.75 3.25
CA GLU A 30 22.42 5.84 2.87
C GLU A 30 21.98 4.41 3.10
N ILE A 31 22.09 3.55 2.08
CA ILE A 31 21.83 2.12 2.22
C ILE A 31 23.05 1.47 2.86
N VAL A 32 22.94 1.08 4.12
CA VAL A 32 24.05 0.53 4.91
C VAL A 32 24.07 -0.99 4.95
N ALA A 33 22.95 -1.67 4.67
CA ALA A 33 22.85 -3.12 4.74
C ALA A 33 21.77 -3.66 3.80
N ILE A 34 21.98 -4.88 3.32
CA ILE A 34 21.03 -5.64 2.49
C ILE A 34 20.84 -7.03 3.07
N ALA A 35 19.59 -7.48 3.21
CA ALA A 35 19.23 -8.87 3.48
C ALA A 35 18.45 -9.47 2.31
N GLU A 36 18.95 -10.56 1.73
CA GLU A 36 18.33 -11.27 0.61
C GLU A 36 18.78 -12.73 0.64
N TYR A 37 17.83 -13.66 0.62
CA TYR A 37 18.14 -15.09 0.75
C TYR A 37 18.83 -15.66 -0.49
N ASN A 38 18.54 -15.14 -1.69
CA ASN A 38 19.18 -15.55 -2.94
C ASN A 38 20.58 -14.93 -3.03
N ASP A 39 21.63 -15.76 -2.95
CA ASP A 39 23.01 -15.33 -2.90
C ASP A 39 23.46 -14.54 -4.15
N ALA A 40 23.01 -14.96 -5.34
CA ALA A 40 23.33 -14.28 -6.59
C ALA A 40 22.72 -12.87 -6.63
N ARG A 41 21.43 -12.77 -6.29
CA ARG A 41 20.72 -11.48 -6.23
C ARG A 41 21.31 -10.57 -5.18
N ARG A 42 21.60 -11.10 -3.98
CA ARG A 42 22.22 -10.34 -2.89
C ARG A 42 23.52 -9.67 -3.31
N LYS A 43 24.42 -10.41 -3.98
CA LYS A 43 25.71 -9.91 -4.48
C LYS A 43 25.52 -8.81 -5.54
N VAL A 44 24.67 -9.06 -6.54
CA VAL A 44 24.45 -8.10 -7.64
C VAL A 44 23.81 -6.81 -7.14
N VAL A 45 22.86 -6.90 -6.21
CA VAL A 45 22.21 -5.70 -5.65
C VAL A 45 23.19 -4.95 -4.72
N GLY A 46 24.00 -5.68 -3.93
CA GLY A 46 25.09 -5.06 -3.15
C GLY A 46 26.07 -4.29 -4.02
N GLU A 47 26.55 -4.89 -5.12
CA GLU A 47 27.44 -4.22 -6.08
C GLU A 47 26.78 -2.98 -6.70
N ARG A 48 25.50 -3.09 -7.09
CA ARG A 48 24.74 -1.99 -7.73
C ARG A 48 24.65 -0.75 -6.85
N PHE A 49 24.42 -0.92 -5.56
CA PHE A 49 24.24 0.17 -4.59
C PHE A 49 25.47 0.43 -3.71
N GLY A 50 26.61 -0.22 -3.99
CA GLY A 50 27.85 -0.04 -3.23
C GLY A 50 27.78 -0.55 -1.79
N VAL A 51 26.87 -1.47 -1.47
CA VAL A 51 26.66 -2.01 -0.14
C VAL A 51 27.47 -3.28 0.07
N THR A 52 28.32 -3.30 1.09
CA THR A 52 29.19 -4.44 1.43
C THR A 52 28.66 -5.30 2.58
N ALA A 53 27.81 -4.75 3.43
CA ALA A 53 27.15 -5.48 4.52
C ALA A 53 25.95 -6.27 3.97
N LEU A 54 26.18 -7.54 3.66
CA LEU A 54 25.27 -8.43 2.97
C LEU A 54 24.88 -9.60 3.86
N TYR A 55 23.59 -9.77 4.12
CA TYR A 55 23.03 -10.78 5.02
C TYR A 55 22.05 -11.68 4.28
N LYS A 56 21.89 -12.90 4.76
CA LYS A 56 20.94 -13.86 4.21
C LYS A 56 19.49 -13.51 4.55
N ASP A 57 19.27 -13.04 5.77
CA ASP A 57 17.95 -12.69 6.28
C ASP A 57 17.98 -11.51 7.26
N ALA A 58 16.80 -11.05 7.67
CA ALA A 58 16.62 -9.94 8.57
C ALA A 58 17.22 -10.20 9.97
N ASN A 59 17.13 -11.43 10.47
CA ASN A 59 17.61 -11.77 11.80
C ASN A 59 19.15 -11.71 11.89
N GLU A 60 19.85 -12.17 10.83
CA GLU A 60 21.30 -12.00 10.74
C GLU A 60 21.67 -10.52 10.69
N LEU A 61 20.98 -9.73 9.87
CA LEU A 61 21.21 -8.31 9.72
C LEU A 61 21.07 -7.55 11.05
N PHE A 62 19.95 -7.72 11.75
CA PHE A 62 19.65 -6.95 12.96
C PHE A 62 20.51 -7.36 14.17
N LYS A 63 21.18 -8.52 14.16
CA LYS A 63 22.17 -8.89 15.17
C LYS A 63 23.46 -8.09 15.05
N ASP A 64 23.77 -7.63 13.82
CA ASP A 64 25.05 -6.97 13.52
C ASP A 64 24.86 -5.45 13.32
N ILE A 65 23.78 -5.05 12.65
CA ILE A 65 23.52 -3.64 12.31
C ILE A 65 22.10 -3.25 12.69
N VAL A 66 21.95 -2.16 13.45
CA VAL A 66 20.66 -1.49 13.67
C VAL A 66 20.64 -0.21 12.82
N PRO A 67 19.86 -0.18 11.71
CA PRO A 67 19.71 1.02 10.89
C PRO A 67 18.67 1.98 11.51
N ASP A 68 18.59 3.22 10.99
CA ASP A 68 17.49 4.13 11.35
C ASP A 68 16.17 3.67 10.74
N LEU A 69 16.23 3.20 9.49
CA LEU A 69 15.06 2.77 8.71
C LEU A 69 15.28 1.37 8.13
N ALA A 70 14.22 0.57 8.08
CA ALA A 70 14.21 -0.73 7.42
C ALA A 70 13.09 -0.83 6.38
N ALA A 71 13.41 -1.15 5.13
CA ALA A 71 12.45 -1.45 4.09
C ALA A 71 12.27 -2.97 3.99
N VAL A 72 11.18 -3.50 4.58
CA VAL A 72 10.83 -4.92 4.61
C VAL A 72 9.94 -5.23 3.41
N ILE A 73 10.56 -5.61 2.28
CA ILE A 73 9.89 -5.81 1.01
C ILE A 73 10.00 -7.29 0.60
N LEU A 74 9.25 -8.09 1.32
CA LEU A 74 9.26 -9.54 1.25
C LEU A 74 7.92 -10.09 0.72
N PRO A 75 7.86 -11.35 0.29
CA PRO A 75 6.59 -12.04 0.12
C PRO A 75 5.80 -12.07 1.43
N GLY A 76 4.47 -11.98 1.36
CA GLY A 76 3.59 -11.81 2.50
C GLY A 76 3.83 -12.75 3.68
N LYS A 77 4.18 -14.01 3.37
CA LYS A 77 4.51 -15.03 4.37
C LYS A 77 5.66 -14.66 5.33
N TYR A 78 6.59 -13.81 4.88
CA TYR A 78 7.83 -13.50 5.62
C TYR A 78 7.86 -12.08 6.18
N ILE A 79 6.82 -11.28 5.92
CA ILE A 79 6.79 -9.85 6.34
C ILE A 79 6.74 -9.75 7.86
N LYS A 80 5.85 -10.52 8.51
CA LYS A 80 5.60 -10.42 9.96
C LYS A 80 6.87 -10.60 10.78
N GLU A 81 7.59 -11.70 10.57
CA GLU A 81 8.81 -11.97 11.32
C GLU A 81 9.87 -10.89 11.13
N ALA A 82 10.01 -10.37 9.91
CA ALA A 82 11.00 -9.33 9.62
C ALA A 82 10.62 -7.97 10.20
N VAL A 83 9.33 -7.60 10.21
CA VAL A 83 8.83 -6.37 10.85
C VAL A 83 9.01 -6.44 12.36
N ILE A 84 8.66 -7.57 12.99
CA ILE A 84 8.82 -7.78 14.42
C ILE A 84 10.32 -7.71 14.79
N ALA A 85 11.19 -8.40 14.04
CA ALA A 85 12.63 -8.36 14.27
C ALA A 85 13.20 -6.94 14.17
N ALA A 86 12.76 -6.14 13.20
CA ALA A 86 13.15 -4.74 13.07
C ALA A 86 12.70 -3.89 14.27
N ALA A 87 11.45 -4.08 14.72
CA ALA A 87 10.90 -3.37 15.87
C ALA A 87 11.64 -3.74 17.17
N GLU A 88 11.95 -5.02 17.38
CA GLU A 88 12.70 -5.52 18.53
C GLU A 88 14.16 -5.05 18.55
N ALA A 89 14.77 -4.90 17.38
CA ALA A 89 16.11 -4.37 17.24
C ALA A 89 16.22 -2.86 17.55
N GLY A 90 15.09 -2.14 17.59
CA GLY A 90 15.07 -0.70 17.86
C GLY A 90 15.25 0.19 16.64
N VAL A 91 14.88 -0.29 15.45
CA VAL A 91 14.78 0.52 14.24
C VAL A 91 13.72 1.62 14.45
N LYS A 92 13.98 2.86 14.02
CA LYS A 92 13.08 4.00 14.24
C LYS A 92 11.85 3.98 13.32
N GLY A 93 12.05 3.51 12.08
CA GLY A 93 10.98 3.43 11.09
C GLY A 93 11.11 2.18 10.22
N VAL A 94 9.98 1.49 10.04
CA VAL A 94 9.89 0.27 9.22
C VAL A 94 8.87 0.48 8.11
N SER A 95 9.27 0.25 6.85
CA SER A 95 8.34 0.15 5.73
C SER A 95 7.96 -1.30 5.49
N SER A 96 6.69 -1.56 5.21
CA SER A 96 6.22 -2.79 4.59
C SER A 96 5.57 -2.47 3.25
N ASP A 97 5.02 -3.48 2.56
CA ASP A 97 4.22 -3.29 1.35
C ASP A 97 2.95 -4.16 1.44
N LYS A 98 2.02 -3.96 0.52
CA LYS A 98 0.76 -4.70 0.47
C LYS A 98 0.96 -6.09 -0.20
N PRO A 99 0.18 -7.08 0.21
CA PRO A 99 -0.68 -7.06 1.40
C PRO A 99 0.17 -7.17 2.68
N ILE A 100 -0.29 -6.53 3.75
CA ILE A 100 0.43 -6.54 5.03
C ILE A 100 0.54 -7.94 5.63
N ALA A 101 -0.53 -8.75 5.50
CA ALA A 101 -0.66 -10.11 6.00
C ALA A 101 -1.80 -10.83 5.26
N ALA A 102 -2.03 -12.11 5.59
CA ALA A 102 -3.21 -12.86 5.19
C ALA A 102 -4.26 -12.97 6.31
N THR A 103 -3.89 -12.70 7.56
CA THR A 103 -4.77 -12.71 8.73
C THR A 103 -4.78 -11.35 9.42
N LEU A 104 -5.91 -11.01 10.05
CA LEU A 104 -5.97 -9.80 10.87
C LEU A 104 -5.12 -9.92 12.12
N HIS A 105 -5.02 -11.12 12.70
CA HIS A 105 -4.16 -11.39 13.83
C HIS A 105 -2.69 -10.99 13.55
N ASP A 106 -2.13 -11.42 12.42
CA ASP A 106 -0.75 -11.09 12.06
C ASP A 106 -0.57 -9.60 11.76
N ALA A 107 -1.56 -8.97 11.12
CA ALA A 107 -1.54 -7.53 10.87
C ALA A 107 -1.61 -6.72 12.17
N ASP A 108 -2.48 -7.13 13.11
CA ASP A 108 -2.58 -6.51 14.44
C ASP A 108 -1.27 -6.67 15.23
N GLU A 109 -0.65 -7.85 15.21
CA GLU A 109 0.61 -8.10 15.90
C GLU A 109 1.73 -7.17 15.43
N MET A 110 1.87 -6.98 14.10
CA MET A 110 2.85 -6.05 13.54
C MET A 110 2.58 -4.59 13.93
N VAL A 111 1.34 -4.14 13.84
CA VAL A 111 0.97 -2.78 14.24
C VAL A 111 1.24 -2.57 15.73
N ASN A 112 0.75 -3.49 16.57
CA ASN A 112 0.87 -3.37 18.03
C ASN A 112 2.31 -3.41 18.53
N ILE A 113 3.17 -4.28 17.96
CA ILE A 113 4.58 -4.34 18.38
C ILE A 113 5.32 -3.06 17.98
N CYS A 114 5.06 -2.52 16.79
CA CYS A 114 5.67 -1.26 16.37
C CYS A 114 5.23 -0.10 17.28
N GLU A 115 3.92 0.01 17.58
CA GLU A 115 3.40 1.02 18.52
C GLU A 115 4.00 0.88 19.92
N ALA A 116 4.04 -0.35 20.47
CA ALA A 116 4.58 -0.61 21.80
C ALA A 116 6.09 -0.29 21.91
N ARG A 117 6.82 -0.35 20.81
CA ARG A 117 8.26 -0.05 20.74
C ARG A 117 8.55 1.39 20.28
N GLY A 118 7.53 2.20 19.97
CA GLY A 118 7.69 3.55 19.44
C GLY A 118 8.29 3.59 18.02
N VAL A 119 8.11 2.52 17.25
CA VAL A 119 8.58 2.40 15.87
C VAL A 119 7.51 2.92 14.92
N ILE A 120 7.89 3.79 14.01
CA ILE A 120 7.01 4.32 12.97
C ILE A 120 6.80 3.24 11.91
N PHE A 121 5.57 2.67 11.83
CA PHE A 121 5.23 1.62 10.87
C PHE A 121 4.56 2.20 9.62
N HIS A 122 5.28 2.17 8.52
CA HIS A 122 4.91 2.77 7.24
C HIS A 122 4.30 1.74 6.28
N GLY A 123 3.21 2.12 5.62
CA GLY A 123 2.42 1.24 4.76
C GLY A 123 2.91 1.09 3.32
N GLY A 124 4.08 1.63 2.98
CA GLY A 124 4.78 1.34 1.74
C GLY A 124 4.29 2.07 0.49
N ASN A 125 4.33 1.37 -0.63
CA ASN A 125 4.15 1.94 -1.96
C ASN A 125 2.68 1.92 -2.41
N LEU A 126 1.87 2.82 -1.90
CA LEU A 126 0.46 2.94 -2.26
C LEU A 126 0.12 4.28 -2.94
N GLN A 127 -0.85 4.25 -3.85
CA GLN A 127 -1.34 5.41 -4.59
C GLN A 127 -1.81 6.55 -3.68
N ARG A 128 -2.28 6.23 -2.48
CA ARG A 128 -2.63 7.19 -1.44
C ARG A 128 -1.52 8.21 -1.18
N ALA A 129 -0.24 7.84 -1.33
CA ALA A 129 0.90 8.73 -1.18
C ALA A 129 1.17 9.61 -2.41
N SER A 130 0.42 9.48 -3.50
CA SER A 130 0.54 10.34 -4.68
C SER A 130 0.31 11.80 -4.31
N HIS A 131 1.13 12.67 -4.87
CA HIS A 131 1.04 14.12 -4.67
C HIS A 131 -0.34 14.67 -5.03
N GLU A 132 -0.89 14.31 -6.19
CA GLU A 132 -2.21 14.75 -6.63
C GLU A 132 -3.33 14.30 -5.67
N ILE A 133 -3.25 13.07 -5.16
CA ILE A 133 -4.22 12.52 -4.20
C ILE A 133 -4.11 13.21 -2.85
N GLN A 134 -2.89 13.41 -2.34
CA GLN A 134 -2.66 14.10 -1.06
C GLN A 134 -3.14 15.56 -1.12
N GLU A 135 -2.83 16.27 -2.21
CA GLU A 135 -3.29 17.64 -2.39
C GLU A 135 -4.81 17.71 -2.54
N THR A 136 -5.42 16.78 -3.28
CA THR A 136 -6.88 16.66 -3.37
C THR A 136 -7.53 16.44 -2.00
N ALA A 137 -6.98 15.55 -1.19
CA ALA A 137 -7.47 15.30 0.16
C ALA A 137 -7.39 16.56 1.05
N ASN A 138 -6.28 17.30 0.97
CA ASN A 138 -6.14 18.57 1.68
C ASN A 138 -7.17 19.60 1.26
N ARG A 139 -7.41 19.77 -0.04
CA ARG A 139 -8.42 20.68 -0.59
C ARG A 139 -9.85 20.28 -0.20
N LEU A 140 -10.14 18.96 -0.19
CA LEU A 140 -11.44 18.45 0.30
C LEU A 140 -11.66 18.80 1.78
N ARG A 141 -10.66 18.56 2.64
CA ARG A 141 -10.72 18.94 4.07
C ARG A 141 -10.88 20.44 4.28
N GLN A 142 -10.34 21.26 3.41
CA GLN A 142 -10.49 22.73 3.43
C GLN A 142 -11.82 23.22 2.82
N GLY A 143 -12.63 22.31 2.28
CA GLY A 143 -13.95 22.65 1.72
C GLY A 143 -13.93 23.30 0.33
N TRP A 144 -12.83 23.24 -0.42
CA TRP A 144 -12.71 23.88 -1.73
C TRP A 144 -13.77 23.44 -2.73
N TYR A 145 -14.24 22.19 -2.62
CA TYR A 145 -15.19 21.60 -3.56
C TYR A 145 -16.61 21.47 -2.99
N GLY A 146 -16.85 22.02 -1.78
CA GLY A 146 -18.09 21.79 -1.04
C GLY A 146 -18.14 20.44 -0.35
N LYS A 147 -19.33 20.07 0.14
CA LYS A 147 -19.54 18.80 0.86
C LYS A 147 -19.40 17.60 -0.08
N ILE A 148 -18.84 16.51 0.43
CA ILE A 148 -18.87 15.21 -0.27
C ILE A 148 -20.30 14.68 -0.18
N LEU A 149 -20.86 14.32 -1.33
CA LEU A 149 -22.23 13.80 -1.47
C LEU A 149 -22.25 12.29 -1.67
N GLY A 150 -21.16 11.70 -2.18
CA GLY A 150 -21.06 10.26 -2.42
C GLY A 150 -19.70 9.87 -2.98
N ALA A 151 -19.48 8.56 -3.03
CA ALA A 151 -18.31 7.93 -3.61
C ALA A 151 -18.71 6.64 -4.33
N THR A 152 -17.91 6.21 -5.32
CA THR A 152 -18.08 4.88 -5.96
C THR A 152 -16.72 4.32 -6.33
N LEU A 153 -16.49 3.04 -6.00
CA LEU A 153 -15.35 2.26 -6.48
C LEU A 153 -15.74 1.47 -7.74
N HIS A 154 -14.92 1.61 -8.77
CA HIS A 154 -15.10 0.94 -10.06
C HIS A 154 -13.99 -0.08 -10.28
N ALA A 155 -14.35 -1.31 -10.65
CA ALA A 155 -13.42 -2.43 -10.90
C ALA A 155 -12.47 -2.68 -9.72
N TRP A 156 -13.02 -2.73 -8.50
CA TRP A 156 -12.24 -2.87 -7.28
C TRP A 156 -11.39 -4.15 -7.28
N GLY A 157 -10.10 -3.95 -7.06
CA GLY A 157 -9.12 -5.01 -6.88
C GLY A 157 -8.80 -5.85 -8.10
N SER A 158 -9.52 -5.69 -9.22
CA SER A 158 -9.25 -6.43 -10.47
C SER A 158 -8.89 -7.90 -10.25
N SER A 159 -9.66 -8.64 -9.46
CA SER A 159 -9.44 -10.04 -9.05
C SER A 159 -8.44 -10.29 -7.90
N GLU A 160 -7.98 -9.26 -7.21
CA GLU A 160 -7.12 -9.38 -6.01
C GLU A 160 -7.46 -8.25 -5.03
N ILE A 161 -8.48 -8.46 -4.19
CA ILE A 161 -8.97 -7.42 -3.29
C ILE A 161 -8.07 -7.16 -2.08
N SER A 162 -7.32 -8.16 -1.60
CA SER A 162 -6.37 -8.03 -0.49
C SER A 162 -5.05 -7.37 -0.86
N GLY A 163 -4.63 -7.52 -2.11
CA GLY A 163 -3.38 -6.96 -2.62
C GLY A 163 -3.60 -5.68 -3.43
N GLY A 164 -4.08 -5.80 -4.67
CA GLY A 164 -4.37 -4.67 -5.55
C GLY A 164 -5.42 -3.73 -4.98
N GLY A 165 -6.50 -4.28 -4.43
CA GLY A 165 -7.64 -3.54 -3.89
C GLY A 165 -7.33 -2.65 -2.69
N CYS A 166 -6.21 -2.89 -1.98
CA CYS A 166 -5.73 -1.99 -0.93
C CYS A 166 -5.47 -0.56 -1.45
N GLN A 167 -5.14 -0.40 -2.72
CA GLN A 167 -4.86 0.89 -3.34
C GLN A 167 -6.08 1.81 -3.28
N GLU A 168 -7.20 1.31 -3.81
CA GLU A 168 -8.45 2.06 -3.90
C GLU A 168 -9.06 2.30 -2.52
N LEU A 169 -9.01 1.30 -1.62
CA LEU A 169 -9.50 1.43 -0.25
C LEU A 169 -8.73 2.50 0.53
N ALA A 170 -7.41 2.53 0.38
CA ALA A 170 -6.57 3.54 1.03
C ALA A 170 -6.89 4.96 0.52
N VAL A 171 -7.17 5.11 -0.78
CA VAL A 171 -7.56 6.40 -1.38
C VAL A 171 -8.98 6.80 -0.97
N LEU A 172 -9.95 5.87 -0.98
CA LEU A 172 -11.32 6.12 -0.53
C LEU A 172 -11.34 6.69 0.90
N ARG A 173 -10.68 6.00 1.84
CA ARG A 173 -10.63 6.43 3.25
C ARG A 173 -10.00 7.82 3.40
N LEU A 174 -8.92 8.10 2.66
CA LEU A 174 -8.25 9.41 2.69
C LEU A 174 -9.15 10.54 2.17
N LEU A 175 -9.75 10.36 0.98
CA LEU A 175 -10.51 11.42 0.32
C LEU A 175 -11.85 11.69 1.01
N THR A 176 -12.47 10.65 1.58
CA THR A 176 -13.72 10.82 2.35
C THR A 176 -13.49 11.25 3.79
N SER A 177 -12.23 11.20 4.27
CA SER A 177 -11.87 11.39 5.69
C SER A 177 -12.73 10.54 6.62
N ALA A 178 -13.03 9.30 6.22
CA ALA A 178 -13.95 8.41 6.92
C ALA A 178 -13.49 6.95 6.85
N GLU A 179 -13.86 6.18 7.87
CA GLU A 179 -13.62 4.74 7.93
C GLU A 179 -14.84 3.96 7.42
N VAL A 180 -14.62 2.77 6.84
CA VAL A 180 -15.69 1.82 6.55
C VAL A 180 -16.13 1.18 7.86
N THR A 181 -17.43 1.24 8.17
CA THR A 181 -18.00 0.72 9.41
C THR A 181 -18.89 -0.50 9.20
N GLU A 182 -19.36 -0.72 7.98
CA GLU A 182 -20.16 -1.89 7.61
C GLU A 182 -19.98 -2.19 6.12
N VAL A 183 -19.94 -3.47 5.79
CA VAL A 183 -19.84 -3.99 4.43
C VAL A 183 -20.99 -4.97 4.17
N ILE A 184 -21.69 -4.83 3.05
CA ILE A 184 -22.52 -5.88 2.47
C ILE A 184 -22.03 -6.16 1.06
N SER A 185 -21.89 -7.44 0.67
CA SER A 185 -21.25 -7.79 -0.60
C SER A 185 -21.85 -9.03 -1.26
N TRP A 186 -21.63 -9.11 -2.56
CA TRP A 186 -21.91 -10.25 -3.44
C TRP A 186 -20.62 -10.57 -4.19
N ALA A 187 -20.21 -11.81 -4.17
CA ALA A 187 -18.93 -12.20 -4.77
C ALA A 187 -19.04 -13.53 -5.52
N GLY A 188 -18.13 -13.78 -6.41
CA GLY A 188 -18.03 -14.99 -7.21
C GLY A 188 -16.74 -15.00 -8.05
N PRO A 189 -16.48 -16.08 -8.77
CA PRO A 189 -17.26 -17.32 -8.82
C PRO A 189 -17.23 -18.09 -7.49
N GLN A 190 -18.11 -19.10 -7.34
CA GLN A 190 -18.30 -19.81 -6.08
C GLN A 190 -17.05 -20.52 -5.58
N ASP A 191 -16.29 -21.13 -6.46
CA ASP A 191 -15.03 -21.81 -6.14
C ASP A 191 -13.95 -20.83 -5.59
N ALA A 192 -13.85 -19.62 -6.15
CA ALA A 192 -12.98 -18.57 -5.62
C ALA A 192 -13.49 -18.03 -4.28
N LEU A 193 -14.81 -17.89 -4.10
CA LEU A 193 -15.41 -17.43 -2.84
C LEU A 193 -15.16 -18.42 -1.69
N GLU A 194 -15.20 -19.73 -1.96
CA GLU A 194 -14.97 -20.80 -0.98
C GLU A 194 -13.48 -21.07 -0.72
N SER A 195 -12.60 -20.59 -1.58
CA SER A 195 -11.15 -20.68 -1.44
C SER A 195 -10.64 -19.80 -0.29
N ASP A 196 -9.48 -20.10 0.30
CA ASP A 196 -8.82 -19.24 1.29
C ASP A 196 -8.17 -17.99 0.65
N SER A 197 -7.95 -18.03 -0.67
CA SER A 197 -7.35 -16.94 -1.47
C SER A 197 -8.43 -16.04 -2.06
N ASP A 198 -8.04 -14.82 -2.44
CA ASP A 198 -8.85 -13.93 -3.26
C ASP A 198 -8.53 -14.03 -4.77
N GLU A 199 -7.71 -15.00 -5.16
CA GLU A 199 -7.34 -15.20 -6.55
C GLU A 199 -8.58 -15.55 -7.41
N GLY A 200 -8.85 -14.68 -8.40
CA GLY A 200 -10.02 -14.82 -9.28
C GLY A 200 -11.36 -14.38 -8.66
N LEU A 201 -11.34 -13.88 -7.42
CA LEU A 201 -12.55 -13.40 -6.75
C LEU A 201 -12.97 -12.02 -7.24
N PHE A 202 -14.21 -11.89 -7.70
CA PHE A 202 -14.83 -10.61 -8.06
C PHE A 202 -15.87 -10.23 -7.01
N VAL A 203 -15.78 -9.00 -6.51
CA VAL A 203 -16.63 -8.52 -5.42
C VAL A 203 -17.41 -7.28 -5.83
N HIS A 204 -18.74 -7.34 -5.70
CA HIS A 204 -19.62 -6.18 -5.67
C HIS A 204 -20.00 -5.92 -4.21
N ALA A 205 -20.05 -4.66 -3.80
CA ALA A 205 -20.35 -4.34 -2.40
C ALA A 205 -21.03 -2.98 -2.25
N LEU A 206 -21.58 -2.77 -1.05
CA LEU A 206 -21.92 -1.47 -0.52
C LEU A 206 -21.15 -1.27 0.78
N PHE A 207 -20.32 -0.23 0.84
CA PHE A 207 -19.64 0.18 2.06
C PHE A 207 -20.39 1.32 2.72
N ARG A 208 -20.66 1.20 4.02
CA ARG A 208 -21.10 2.31 4.86
C ARG A 208 -19.93 2.93 5.58
N MET A 209 -19.82 4.25 5.49
CA MET A 209 -18.73 5.02 6.04
C MET A 209 -19.11 5.65 7.38
N SER A 210 -18.14 5.92 8.24
CA SER A 210 -18.34 6.51 9.56
C SER A 210 -18.97 7.91 9.55
N ASN A 211 -18.88 8.62 8.43
CA ASN A 211 -19.49 9.94 8.21
C ASN A 211 -20.90 9.84 7.58
N GLY A 212 -21.47 8.63 7.45
CA GLY A 212 -22.81 8.40 6.91
C GLY A 212 -22.87 8.27 5.39
N LEU A 213 -21.75 8.40 4.67
CA LEU A 213 -21.72 8.12 3.23
C LEU A 213 -21.90 6.63 2.94
N GLU A 214 -22.52 6.34 1.81
CA GLU A 214 -22.56 5.00 1.22
C GLU A 214 -21.71 5.00 -0.06
N CYS A 215 -20.84 3.98 -0.20
CA CYS A 215 -19.98 3.81 -1.35
C CYS A 215 -20.34 2.50 -2.06
N PRO A 216 -21.05 2.54 -3.19
CA PRO A 216 -21.21 1.39 -4.07
C PRO A 216 -19.88 0.94 -4.65
N VAL A 217 -19.70 -0.37 -4.75
CA VAL A 217 -18.47 -1.01 -5.25
C VAL A 217 -18.82 -1.97 -6.37
N SER A 218 -18.19 -1.83 -7.52
CA SER A 218 -18.35 -2.72 -8.65
C SER A 218 -17.07 -3.51 -8.91
N ALA A 219 -17.20 -4.82 -9.14
CA ALA A 219 -16.11 -5.68 -9.58
C ALA A 219 -15.66 -5.38 -11.01
N HIS A 220 -16.56 -4.83 -11.84
CA HIS A 220 -16.32 -4.59 -13.24
C HIS A 220 -16.65 -3.16 -13.63
N SER A 221 -15.91 -2.65 -14.62
CA SER A 221 -16.18 -1.36 -15.24
C SER A 221 -15.77 -1.37 -16.71
N ILE A 222 -16.49 -0.63 -17.55
CA ILE A 222 -16.14 -0.45 -18.96
C ILE A 222 -15.18 0.74 -19.06
N GLY A 223 -13.89 0.43 -19.25
CA GLY A 223 -12.88 1.44 -19.56
C GLY A 223 -12.40 2.33 -18.41
N PHE A 224 -12.87 2.08 -17.17
CA PHE A 224 -12.44 2.83 -16.00
C PHE A 224 -12.40 1.94 -14.74
N GLY A 225 -11.24 1.89 -14.12
CA GLY A 225 -11.05 1.36 -12.77
C GLY A 225 -10.55 2.47 -11.86
N GLY A 226 -11.03 2.52 -10.61
CA GLY A 226 -10.64 3.52 -9.63
C GLY A 226 -11.80 4.09 -8.82
N LEU A 227 -11.67 5.33 -8.38
CA LEU A 227 -12.59 5.95 -7.43
C LEU A 227 -13.17 7.25 -8.00
N ASP A 228 -14.49 7.39 -7.95
CA ASP A 228 -15.19 8.66 -8.14
C ASP A 228 -15.70 9.20 -6.80
N ILE A 229 -15.48 10.49 -6.55
CA ILE A 229 -16.02 11.25 -5.42
C ILE A 229 -16.88 12.38 -5.97
N TRP A 230 -18.14 12.44 -5.54
CA TRP A 230 -19.04 13.56 -5.87
C TRP A 230 -19.08 14.55 -4.71
N THR A 231 -18.91 15.81 -5.03
CA THR A 231 -19.12 16.92 -4.11
C THR A 231 -20.22 17.83 -4.66
N GLU A 232 -20.60 18.85 -3.90
CA GLU A 232 -21.58 19.84 -4.35
C GLU A 232 -21.17 20.52 -5.67
N ASN A 233 -19.85 20.70 -5.90
CA ASN A 233 -19.37 21.51 -7.01
C ASN A 233 -18.50 20.74 -8.01
N THR A 234 -18.00 19.54 -7.67
CA THR A 234 -16.97 18.87 -8.45
C THR A 234 -17.18 17.35 -8.45
N LEU A 235 -17.00 16.71 -9.59
CA LEU A 235 -16.72 15.29 -9.67
C LEU A 235 -15.20 15.13 -9.69
N ILE A 236 -14.66 14.41 -8.73
CA ILE A 236 -13.24 14.05 -8.61
C ILE A 236 -13.10 12.59 -8.98
N ARG A 237 -12.29 12.30 -9.99
CA ARG A 237 -12.02 10.95 -10.48
C ARG A 237 -10.58 10.58 -10.26
N CYS A 238 -10.32 9.55 -9.44
CA CYS A 238 -9.00 9.00 -9.22
C CYS A 238 -8.79 7.75 -10.08
N LYS A 239 -7.84 7.81 -11.01
CA LYS A 239 -7.44 6.70 -11.86
C LYS A 239 -5.98 6.36 -11.58
N GLY A 240 -5.77 5.34 -10.75
CA GLY A 240 -4.45 5.09 -10.19
C GLY A 240 -3.97 6.31 -9.39
N PRO A 241 -2.73 6.78 -9.56
CA PRO A 241 -2.21 7.94 -8.85
C PRO A 241 -2.68 9.29 -9.40
N LYS A 242 -3.43 9.30 -10.50
CA LYS A 242 -3.87 10.51 -11.22
C LYS A 242 -5.24 10.95 -10.81
N VAL A 243 -5.45 12.26 -10.78
CA VAL A 243 -6.73 12.89 -10.44
C VAL A 243 -7.23 13.73 -11.62
N GLU A 244 -8.45 13.43 -12.06
CA GLU A 244 -9.21 14.23 -13.01
C GLU A 244 -10.36 14.94 -12.28
N MET A 245 -10.65 16.20 -12.64
CA MET A 245 -11.74 16.96 -12.04
C MET A 245 -12.69 17.48 -13.10
N PHE A 246 -13.98 17.44 -12.76
CA PHE A 246 -15.04 17.90 -13.66
C PHE A 246 -15.99 18.84 -12.91
N GLN A 247 -16.25 20.01 -13.50
CA GLN A 247 -17.14 21.03 -12.94
C GLN A 247 -18.11 21.54 -14.01
N GLY A 248 -19.37 21.75 -13.62
CA GLY A 248 -20.39 22.25 -14.53
C GLY A 248 -20.68 21.33 -15.71
N PHE A 249 -21.38 21.89 -16.69
CA PHE A 249 -21.74 21.22 -17.94
C PHE A 249 -21.51 22.18 -19.11
N ASP A 250 -21.09 21.65 -20.23
CA ASP A 250 -21.00 22.39 -21.49
C ASP A 250 -22.40 22.57 -22.15
N GLY A 251 -22.40 23.23 -23.32
CA GLY A 251 -23.65 23.46 -24.08
C GLY A 251 -24.35 22.19 -24.56
N ASP A 252 -23.66 21.07 -24.61
CA ASP A 252 -24.18 19.74 -24.98
C ASP A 252 -24.59 18.90 -23.77
N GLY A 253 -24.49 19.46 -22.55
CA GLY A 253 -24.83 18.77 -21.32
C GLY A 253 -23.75 17.79 -20.83
N LYS A 254 -22.53 17.85 -21.33
CA LYS A 254 -21.40 17.06 -20.88
C LYS A 254 -20.67 17.78 -19.73
N ARG A 255 -20.20 17.01 -18.76
CA ARG A 255 -19.36 17.57 -17.69
C ARG A 255 -18.07 18.13 -18.27
N THR A 256 -17.72 19.34 -17.85
CA THR A 256 -16.51 20.02 -18.30
C THR A 256 -15.32 19.59 -17.44
N GLN A 257 -14.30 19.02 -18.08
CA GLN A 257 -13.04 18.73 -17.38
C GLN A 257 -12.30 20.05 -17.10
N VAL A 258 -11.82 20.20 -15.89
CA VAL A 258 -11.07 21.36 -15.44
C VAL A 258 -9.65 20.98 -15.03
N ASP A 259 -8.70 21.89 -15.20
CA ASP A 259 -7.34 21.70 -14.70
C ASP A 259 -7.32 21.85 -13.18
N PRO A 260 -6.92 20.81 -12.43
CA PRO A 260 -6.84 20.88 -10.97
C PRO A 260 -5.81 21.87 -10.45
N ARG A 261 -4.83 22.27 -11.29
CA ARG A 261 -3.72 23.17 -10.93
C ARG A 261 -3.02 22.71 -9.65
N PHE A 262 -2.56 21.45 -9.64
CA PHE A 262 -1.75 20.94 -8.57
C PHE A 262 -0.38 21.64 -8.55
N SER A 263 0.20 21.74 -7.37
CA SER A 263 1.58 22.22 -7.21
C SER A 263 2.58 21.25 -7.85
N ASP A 264 3.78 21.74 -8.14
CA ASP A 264 4.83 20.92 -8.74
C ASP A 264 5.22 19.75 -7.81
N PHE A 265 5.36 18.57 -8.42
CA PHE A 265 5.76 17.37 -7.70
C PHE A 265 7.29 17.31 -7.55
N PRO A 266 7.82 17.31 -6.31
CA PRO A 266 9.27 17.40 -6.09
C PRO A 266 10.04 16.10 -6.40
N TRP A 267 9.36 14.94 -6.52
CA TRP A 267 9.99 13.62 -6.65
C TRP A 267 9.50 12.83 -7.88
N PRO A 268 9.62 13.33 -9.12
CA PRO A 268 8.96 12.74 -10.30
C PRO A 268 9.49 11.35 -10.67
N ARG A 269 10.76 11.03 -10.36
CA ARG A 269 11.41 9.81 -10.81
C ARG A 269 10.80 8.53 -10.19
N PHE A 270 10.41 8.57 -8.92
CA PHE A 270 9.84 7.43 -8.20
C PHE A 270 8.36 7.61 -7.86
N ASN A 271 7.73 8.64 -8.45
CA ASN A 271 6.32 8.92 -8.27
C ASN A 271 5.92 8.88 -6.77
N TYR A 272 4.81 8.20 -6.47
CA TYR A 272 4.29 8.13 -5.10
C TYR A 272 5.17 7.32 -4.12
N LEU A 273 6.08 6.46 -4.57
CA LEU A 273 7.05 5.82 -3.68
C LEU A 273 8.01 6.84 -3.05
N GLY A 274 8.51 7.79 -3.85
CA GLY A 274 9.36 8.87 -3.32
C GLY A 274 8.64 9.70 -2.26
N SER A 275 7.40 10.11 -2.52
CA SER A 275 6.56 10.82 -1.54
C SER A 275 6.30 9.98 -0.30
N SER A 276 6.03 8.69 -0.48
CA SER A 276 5.77 7.75 0.60
C SER A 276 6.96 7.63 1.55
N ILE A 277 8.16 7.41 1.01
CA ILE A 277 9.40 7.35 1.79
C ILE A 277 9.70 8.69 2.50
N ARG A 278 9.50 9.83 1.82
CA ARG A 278 9.68 11.14 2.45
C ARG A 278 8.72 11.36 3.62
N SER A 279 7.49 10.86 3.52
CA SER A 279 6.54 10.94 4.65
C SER A 279 6.98 10.10 5.85
N LEU A 280 7.57 8.91 5.63
CA LEU A 280 8.17 8.11 6.69
C LEU A 280 9.32 8.84 7.36
N ILE A 281 10.27 9.38 6.59
CA ILE A 281 11.41 10.13 7.12
C ILE A 281 10.93 11.32 7.96
N SER A 282 9.95 12.08 7.46
CA SER A 282 9.35 13.20 8.19
C SER A 282 8.64 12.76 9.47
N ALA A 283 7.96 11.61 9.46
CA ALA A 283 7.33 11.07 10.66
C ALA A 283 8.36 10.68 11.73
N VAL A 284 9.47 10.06 11.32
CA VAL A 284 10.57 9.68 12.22
C VAL A 284 11.27 10.90 12.82
N ASP A 285 11.47 11.96 12.03
CA ASP A 285 12.22 13.14 12.46
C ASP A 285 11.37 14.16 13.23
N HIS A 286 10.10 14.27 12.88
CA HIS A 286 9.24 15.39 13.33
C HIS A 286 7.89 14.95 13.90
N GLY A 287 7.60 13.64 13.91
CA GLY A 287 6.28 13.14 14.31
C GLY A 287 5.15 13.54 13.37
N SER A 288 5.47 13.82 12.08
CA SER A 288 4.47 14.22 11.10
C SER A 288 3.53 13.07 10.77
N GLU A 289 2.29 13.36 10.34
CA GLU A 289 1.36 12.37 9.82
C GLU A 289 1.95 11.72 8.55
N MET A 290 1.91 10.39 8.49
CA MET A 290 2.36 9.66 7.30
C MET A 290 1.30 9.66 6.21
N ALA A 291 1.75 9.71 4.94
CA ALA A 291 0.86 9.54 3.79
C ALA A 291 0.15 8.18 3.83
N ILE A 292 0.81 7.14 4.33
CA ILE A 292 0.26 5.79 4.51
C ILE A 292 0.96 5.10 5.68
N SER A 293 0.22 4.54 6.61
CA SER A 293 0.72 3.80 7.77
C SER A 293 0.49 2.29 7.66
N GLY A 294 1.14 1.51 8.51
CA GLY A 294 0.82 0.09 8.69
C GLY A 294 -0.62 -0.13 9.14
N HIS A 295 -1.17 0.80 9.93
CA HIS A 295 -2.58 0.79 10.31
C HIS A 295 -3.51 0.94 9.09
N ASP A 296 -3.16 1.78 8.10
CA ASP A 296 -3.94 1.91 6.86
C ASP A 296 -3.95 0.61 6.04
N LEU A 297 -2.82 -0.11 5.99
CA LEU A 297 -2.75 -1.43 5.35
C LEU A 297 -3.63 -2.44 6.08
N ARG A 298 -3.57 -2.48 7.41
CA ARG A 298 -4.40 -3.36 8.23
C ARG A 298 -5.89 -3.09 8.02
N GLN A 299 -6.31 -1.83 7.99
CA GLN A 299 -7.71 -1.47 7.73
C GLN A 299 -8.15 -1.87 6.33
N SER A 300 -7.28 -1.72 5.33
CA SER A 300 -7.59 -2.16 3.97
C SER A 300 -7.76 -3.69 3.88
N LEU A 301 -6.92 -4.46 4.56
CA LEU A 301 -7.07 -5.91 4.67
C LEU A 301 -8.38 -6.29 5.38
N GLU A 302 -8.72 -5.61 6.47
CA GLU A 302 -9.95 -5.86 7.24
C GLU A 302 -11.21 -5.65 6.40
N ILE A 303 -11.26 -4.59 5.58
CA ILE A 303 -12.37 -4.32 4.67
C ILE A 303 -12.47 -5.43 3.60
N ALA A 304 -11.34 -5.86 3.04
CA ALA A 304 -11.31 -6.93 2.05
C ALA A 304 -11.79 -8.28 2.63
N ILE A 305 -11.35 -8.63 3.84
CA ILE A 305 -11.84 -9.80 4.58
C ILE A 305 -13.34 -9.69 4.84
N ALA A 306 -13.81 -8.56 5.36
CA ALA A 306 -15.23 -8.35 5.63
C ALA A 306 -16.08 -8.48 4.35
N ALA A 307 -15.59 -8.00 3.21
CA ALA A 307 -16.28 -8.14 1.94
C ALA A 307 -16.40 -9.60 1.50
N LYS A 308 -15.31 -10.38 1.57
CA LYS A 308 -15.36 -11.81 1.28
C LYS A 308 -16.35 -12.55 2.19
N TYR A 309 -16.25 -12.34 3.50
CA TYR A 309 -17.08 -13.06 4.46
C TYR A 309 -18.55 -12.61 4.46
N SER A 310 -18.86 -11.36 4.14
CA SER A 310 -20.22 -10.92 3.90
C SER A 310 -20.88 -11.76 2.79
N ALA A 311 -20.20 -11.92 1.65
CA ALA A 311 -20.70 -12.75 0.54
C ALA A 311 -20.79 -14.23 0.92
N LEU A 312 -19.77 -14.78 1.58
CA LEU A 312 -19.69 -16.18 1.99
C LEU A 312 -20.83 -16.54 2.97
N TRP A 313 -21.23 -15.62 3.85
CA TRP A 313 -22.32 -15.80 4.80
C TRP A 313 -23.72 -15.50 4.23
N GLY A 314 -23.85 -15.33 2.93
CA GLY A 314 -25.11 -15.10 2.25
C GLY A 314 -25.46 -13.62 2.07
N SER A 315 -24.48 -12.78 1.83
CA SER A 315 -24.63 -11.34 1.58
C SER A 315 -25.24 -10.60 2.76
N VAL A 316 -24.81 -10.92 3.95
CA VAL A 316 -25.26 -10.26 5.19
C VAL A 316 -24.39 -9.05 5.51
N PRO A 317 -24.93 -7.99 6.14
CA PRO A 317 -24.12 -6.88 6.62
C PRO A 317 -23.09 -7.33 7.66
N VAL A 318 -21.84 -6.96 7.45
CA VAL A 318 -20.72 -7.25 8.35
C VAL A 318 -20.19 -5.94 8.90
N LYS A 319 -20.22 -5.78 10.21
CA LYS A 319 -19.71 -4.58 10.90
C LYS A 319 -18.21 -4.64 11.10
N LEU A 320 -17.57 -3.48 11.05
CA LEU A 320 -16.16 -3.25 11.33
C LEU A 320 -16.00 -2.44 12.64
N PRO A 321 -14.97 -2.71 13.45
CA PRO A 321 -13.95 -3.75 13.24
C PRO A 321 -14.52 -5.17 13.40
N LEU A 322 -13.92 -6.13 12.68
CA LEU A 322 -14.27 -7.54 12.79
C LEU A 322 -13.90 -8.07 14.19
N ALA A 323 -14.85 -8.75 14.85
CA ALA A 323 -14.61 -9.36 16.15
C ALA A 323 -13.69 -10.59 16.06
N ASP A 324 -13.86 -11.40 15.01
CA ASP A 324 -13.01 -12.56 14.75
C ASP A 324 -11.75 -12.14 13.98
N ARG A 325 -10.62 -12.09 14.68
CA ARG A 325 -9.32 -11.72 14.09
C ARG A 325 -8.61 -12.89 13.40
N SER A 326 -9.16 -14.11 13.50
CA SER A 326 -8.61 -15.31 12.84
C SER A 326 -9.03 -15.46 11.38
N LEU A 327 -9.98 -14.65 10.91
CA LEU A 327 -10.45 -14.66 9.53
C LEU A 327 -9.29 -14.34 8.57
N THR A 328 -9.27 -15.06 7.45
CA THR A 328 -8.15 -15.06 6.50
C THR A 328 -8.57 -14.63 5.11
N LEU A 329 -7.62 -14.02 4.40
CA LEU A 329 -7.70 -13.76 2.97
C LEU A 329 -6.28 -13.76 2.40
N TYR A 330 -5.90 -14.88 1.80
CA TYR A 330 -4.59 -15.00 1.17
C TYR A 330 -4.57 -14.26 -0.17
N PRO A 331 -3.52 -13.46 -0.42
CA PRO A 331 -3.32 -12.85 -1.73
C PRO A 331 -2.91 -13.92 -2.76
N HIS A 332 -2.75 -13.54 -4.00
CA HIS A 332 -2.19 -14.39 -5.04
C HIS A 332 -0.90 -15.11 -4.57
N THR A 333 -0.77 -16.37 -4.95
CA THR A 333 0.33 -17.25 -4.52
C THR A 333 1.71 -16.62 -4.69
N TYR A 334 1.95 -15.91 -5.80
CA TYR A 334 3.25 -15.26 -6.04
C TYR A 334 3.55 -14.13 -5.04
N ARG A 335 2.52 -13.44 -4.51
CA ARG A 335 2.71 -12.42 -3.46
C ARG A 335 2.91 -13.03 -2.10
N TRP A 336 2.27 -14.18 -1.86
CA TRP A 336 2.35 -14.83 -0.56
C TRP A 336 3.64 -15.61 -0.37
N LEU A 337 3.99 -16.46 -1.35
CA LEU A 337 5.15 -17.35 -1.25
C LEU A 337 6.42 -16.80 -1.92
N GLY A 338 6.30 -15.74 -2.70
CA GLY A 338 7.36 -15.23 -3.53
C GLY A 338 7.41 -15.94 -4.90
N GLY A 339 8.35 -15.51 -5.74
CA GLY A 339 8.36 -15.84 -7.14
C GLY A 339 7.65 -14.72 -7.87
N ASP A 340 8.34 -13.58 -8.06
CA ASP A 340 7.83 -12.53 -8.91
C ASP A 340 7.60 -13.07 -10.33
N GLN A 341 6.78 -12.38 -11.13
CA GLN A 341 6.47 -12.83 -12.50
C GLN A 341 7.71 -13.00 -13.38
N SER A 342 8.84 -12.44 -12.98
CA SER A 342 10.15 -12.62 -13.61
C SER A 342 10.92 -13.85 -13.08
N GLY A 343 10.43 -14.49 -12.01
CA GLY A 343 11.09 -15.61 -11.31
C GLY A 343 12.34 -15.18 -10.56
N ASN A 344 12.92 -16.11 -9.79
CA ASN A 344 14.19 -15.86 -9.12
C ASN A 344 15.35 -16.12 -10.09
N PRO A 345 16.35 -15.23 -10.19
CA PRO A 345 17.53 -15.49 -10.98
C PRO A 345 18.27 -16.72 -10.43
N GLN A 346 18.70 -17.60 -11.31
CA GLN A 346 19.42 -18.81 -10.95
C GLN A 346 20.95 -18.59 -10.97
N THR A 347 21.40 -17.56 -11.67
CA THR A 347 22.81 -17.20 -11.80
C THR A 347 23.06 -15.73 -11.50
N VAL A 348 24.31 -15.37 -11.19
CA VAL A 348 24.74 -13.97 -11.00
C VAL A 348 24.52 -13.15 -12.28
N GLU A 349 24.77 -13.74 -13.43
CA GLU A 349 24.61 -13.10 -14.74
C GLU A 349 23.13 -12.80 -15.03
N GLU A 350 22.23 -13.74 -14.75
CA GLU A 350 20.79 -13.55 -14.85
C GLU A 350 20.29 -12.46 -13.88
N ALA A 351 20.77 -12.46 -12.63
CA ALA A 351 20.44 -11.43 -11.66
C ALA A 351 20.90 -10.04 -12.12
N ARG A 352 22.10 -9.95 -12.67
CA ARG A 352 22.66 -8.71 -13.22
C ARG A 352 21.87 -8.19 -14.41
N SER A 353 21.52 -9.06 -15.36
CA SER A 353 20.73 -8.65 -16.54
C SER A 353 19.33 -8.13 -16.17
N ARG A 354 18.67 -8.74 -15.19
CA ARG A 354 17.36 -8.29 -14.68
C ARG A 354 17.44 -6.99 -13.88
N SER A 355 18.53 -6.76 -13.17
CA SER A 355 18.77 -5.50 -12.42
C SER A 355 18.98 -4.29 -13.33
N LEU A 356 19.41 -4.50 -14.57
CA LEU A 356 19.62 -3.43 -15.56
C LEU A 356 18.36 -3.07 -16.35
N GLN A 357 17.30 -3.89 -16.28
CA GLN A 357 16.04 -3.69 -17.00
C GLN A 357 14.97 -2.91 -16.20
N ASN A 358 15.25 -2.57 -14.95
CA ASN A 358 14.45 -1.75 -14.05
C ASN A 358 15.24 -0.49 -13.69
#